data_807e2ee239e9059997405d88be228473
#
_entry.id   807e2ee239e9059997405d88be228473
#
_cell.length_a   1.000
_cell.length_b   1.000
_cell.length_c   1.000
_cell.angle_alpha   90.00
_cell.angle_beta   90.00
_cell.angle_gamma   90.00
#
_symmetry.space_group_name_H-M   'P 1'
#
loop_
_entity.id
_entity.type
_entity.pdbx_description
1 polymer ?
#
loop_
_entity_poly.entity_id
_entity_poly.type
_entity_poly.pdbx_seq_one_letter_code
_entity_poly.pdbx_strand_id
1 'polypeptide(L)'
;MIPIKGYTTFHPLKHCIVGRPTPPEYANEDLKEIMRRTEADFDYLVKTLESFGVQCYRPNVEDVTVRPPLSPRDYFIVIGEKLFVGKVISGYKDILKEIDRNNIEWYLGNVISSGNMVRCGNHIHWDVNKQVSKEAEIKMTKSLESHGYKIYKTRHGWHMDGVYSILQPGVIVATHDLP
;
A
#
# COMPACT_ATOMS: atom_id res chain seq x y z
N MET A 1 8.02 12.83 12.91
CA MET A 1 8.54 12.12 11.72
C MET A 1 8.08 10.67 11.79
N ILE A 2 7.42 10.17 10.77
CA ILE A 2 6.87 8.80 10.70
C ILE A 2 8.01 7.84 10.32
N PRO A 3 8.34 6.85 11.15
CA PRO A 3 9.38 5.88 10.83
C PRO A 3 8.90 4.88 9.77
N ILE A 4 9.76 4.59 8.80
CA ILE A 4 9.51 3.56 7.79
C ILE A 4 10.30 2.31 8.16
N LYS A 5 9.59 1.24 8.57
CA LYS A 5 10.18 -0.04 8.97
C LYS A 5 9.25 -1.20 8.60
N GLY A 6 9.44 -1.77 7.42
CA GLY A 6 8.61 -2.85 6.91
C GLY A 6 9.42 -4.05 6.45
N TYR A 7 10.06 -4.77 7.38
CA TYR A 7 10.98 -5.87 7.05
C TYR A 7 10.29 -7.21 6.83
N THR A 8 9.18 -7.45 7.51
CA THR A 8 8.41 -8.69 7.39
C THR A 8 6.91 -8.43 7.45
N THR A 9 6.12 -9.43 7.10
CA THR A 9 4.65 -9.42 7.28
C THR A 9 4.24 -9.93 8.67
N PHE A 10 5.18 -10.38 9.50
CA PHE A 10 4.91 -11.04 10.78
C PHE A 10 5.27 -10.19 12.00
N HIS A 11 6.12 -9.18 11.86
CA HIS A 11 6.48 -8.32 12.97
C HIS A 11 5.26 -7.51 13.44
N PRO A 12 5.16 -7.20 14.74
CA PRO A 12 4.07 -6.38 15.24
C PRO A 12 3.99 -5.07 14.49
N LEU A 13 2.80 -4.76 13.98
CA LEU A 13 2.52 -3.49 13.33
C LEU A 13 2.66 -2.37 14.35
N LYS A 14 3.37 -1.29 13.98
CA LYS A 14 3.58 -0.11 14.85
C LYS A 14 2.95 1.15 14.26
N HIS A 15 2.95 1.27 12.94
CA HIS A 15 2.42 2.41 12.22
C HIS A 15 1.57 1.92 11.05
N CYS A 16 0.42 2.54 10.82
CA CYS A 16 -0.48 2.17 9.74
C CYS A 16 -1.12 3.42 9.13
N ILE A 17 -1.19 3.48 7.80
CA ILE A 17 -2.01 4.45 7.10
C ILE A 17 -3.34 3.77 6.80
N VAL A 18 -4.43 4.28 7.38
CA VAL A 18 -5.79 3.82 7.11
C VAL A 18 -6.48 4.84 6.21
N GLY A 19 -7.00 4.38 5.08
CA GLY A 19 -7.66 5.25 4.11
C GLY A 19 -8.90 5.95 4.63
N ARG A 20 -9.44 6.89 3.84
CA ARG A 20 -10.73 7.56 4.08
C ARG A 20 -11.64 7.41 2.88
N PRO A 21 -12.84 6.87 3.02
CA PRO A 21 -13.86 6.89 1.99
C PRO A 21 -14.51 8.27 1.95
N THR A 22 -14.15 9.06 0.95
CA THR A 22 -14.79 10.34 0.67
C THR A 22 -15.62 10.18 -0.58
N PRO A 23 -16.92 10.46 -0.55
CA PRO A 23 -17.76 10.35 -1.73
C PRO A 23 -17.28 11.35 -2.79
N PRO A 24 -17.14 10.92 -4.06
CA PRO A 24 -16.86 11.85 -5.14
C PRO A 24 -18.04 12.79 -5.37
N GLU A 25 -17.81 13.96 -5.97
CA GLU A 25 -18.84 14.97 -6.21
C GLU A 25 -20.05 14.42 -6.99
N TYR A 26 -19.83 13.47 -7.90
CA TYR A 26 -20.86 12.81 -8.70
C TYR A 26 -21.59 11.67 -8.00
N ALA A 27 -21.30 11.39 -6.72
CA ALA A 27 -21.88 10.29 -5.99
C ALA A 27 -23.39 10.51 -5.79
N ASN A 28 -24.18 9.50 -6.10
CA ASN A 28 -25.60 9.45 -5.73
C ASN A 28 -25.74 9.17 -4.22
N GLU A 29 -26.97 9.26 -3.71
CA GLU A 29 -27.22 9.08 -2.27
C GLU A 29 -26.87 7.67 -1.77
N ASP A 30 -27.06 6.64 -2.56
CA ASP A 30 -26.70 5.27 -2.20
C ASP A 30 -25.18 5.14 -2.01
N LEU A 31 -24.40 5.70 -2.94
CA LEU A 31 -22.95 5.69 -2.83
C LEU A 31 -22.45 6.53 -1.63
N LYS A 32 -23.09 7.67 -1.37
CA LYS A 32 -22.77 8.49 -0.19
C LYS A 32 -23.03 7.71 1.11
N GLU A 33 -24.15 6.99 1.18
CA GLU A 33 -24.49 6.17 2.35
C GLU A 33 -23.50 5.01 2.53
N ILE A 34 -23.11 4.32 1.44
CA ILE A 34 -22.08 3.29 1.48
C ILE A 34 -20.74 3.88 2.02
N MET A 35 -20.34 5.04 1.49
CA MET A 35 -19.10 5.69 1.95
C MET A 35 -19.16 6.11 3.42
N ARG A 36 -20.30 6.60 3.89
CA ARG A 36 -20.51 6.94 5.30
C ARG A 36 -20.38 5.72 6.21
N ARG A 37 -20.96 4.58 5.83
CA ARG A 37 -20.82 3.32 6.58
C ARG A 37 -19.38 2.83 6.57
N THR A 38 -18.73 2.90 5.42
CA THR A 38 -17.31 2.51 5.29
C THR A 38 -16.40 3.40 6.17
N GLU A 39 -16.71 4.70 6.29
CA GLU A 39 -15.94 5.57 7.20
C GLU A 39 -16.12 5.14 8.67
N ALA A 40 -17.32 4.77 9.08
CA ALA A 40 -17.56 4.26 10.42
C ALA A 40 -16.80 2.93 10.69
N ASP A 41 -16.76 2.05 9.69
CA ASP A 41 -15.98 0.80 9.77
C ASP A 41 -14.47 1.08 9.89
N PHE A 42 -13.96 2.08 9.14
CA PHE A 42 -12.55 2.48 9.22
C PHE A 42 -12.22 3.18 10.53
N ASP A 43 -13.13 3.96 11.09
CA ASP A 43 -12.95 4.55 12.42
C ASP A 43 -12.92 3.46 13.51
N TYR A 44 -13.74 2.43 13.36
CA TYR A 44 -13.68 1.26 14.25
C TYR A 44 -12.36 0.50 14.09
N LEU A 45 -11.88 0.29 12.87
CA LEU A 45 -10.58 -0.31 12.59
C LEU A 45 -9.44 0.49 13.23
N VAL A 46 -9.45 1.82 13.09
CA VAL A 46 -8.44 2.70 13.71
C VAL A 46 -8.44 2.52 15.22
N LYS A 47 -9.60 2.64 15.88
CA LYS A 47 -9.72 2.43 17.34
C LYS A 47 -9.20 1.07 17.76
N THR A 48 -9.50 0.02 16.99
CA THR A 48 -9.02 -1.33 17.25
C THR A 48 -7.50 -1.41 17.16
N LEU A 49 -6.90 -0.89 16.07
CA LEU A 49 -5.45 -0.88 15.90
C LEU A 49 -4.75 -0.08 17.02
N GLU A 50 -5.29 1.09 17.36
CA GLU A 50 -4.74 1.92 18.44
C GLU A 50 -4.82 1.24 19.81
N SER A 51 -5.85 0.45 20.07
CA SER A 51 -5.94 -0.35 21.31
C SER A 51 -4.84 -1.41 21.43
N PHE A 52 -4.23 -1.82 20.30
CA PHE A 52 -3.04 -2.68 20.24
C PHE A 52 -1.72 -1.89 20.18
N GLY A 53 -1.74 -0.58 20.40
CA GLY A 53 -0.56 0.29 20.38
C GLY A 53 -0.04 0.61 18.99
N VAL A 54 -0.86 0.48 17.95
CA VAL A 54 -0.54 0.90 16.57
C VAL A 54 -0.87 2.37 16.41
N GLN A 55 0.07 3.17 15.94
CA GLN A 55 -0.18 4.55 15.56
C GLN A 55 -0.81 4.61 14.17
N CYS A 56 -2.04 5.12 14.08
CA CYS A 56 -2.76 5.24 12.82
C CYS A 56 -2.66 6.66 12.24
N TYR A 57 -2.54 6.76 10.93
CA TYR A 57 -2.52 8.00 10.17
C TYR A 57 -3.68 7.99 9.17
N ARG A 58 -4.42 9.10 9.11
CA ARG A 58 -5.56 9.24 8.21
C ARG A 58 -5.27 10.33 7.18
N PRO A 59 -5.57 10.11 5.88
CA PRO A 59 -5.41 11.16 4.87
C PRO A 59 -6.36 12.32 5.13
N ASN A 60 -5.93 13.52 4.72
CA ASN A 60 -6.81 14.68 4.67
C ASN A 60 -7.76 14.56 3.47
N VAL A 61 -9.04 14.89 3.66
CA VAL A 61 -10.08 14.78 2.64
C VAL A 61 -10.52 16.12 2.05
N GLU A 62 -10.07 17.22 2.61
CA GLU A 62 -10.49 18.57 2.19
C GLU A 62 -10.06 18.90 0.76
N ASP A 63 -9.00 18.26 0.26
CA ASP A 63 -8.44 18.47 -1.08
C ASP A 63 -8.80 17.38 -2.09
N VAL A 64 -9.72 16.47 -1.80
CA VAL A 64 -9.98 15.31 -2.66
C VAL A 64 -11.14 15.58 -3.60
N THR A 65 -10.83 16.06 -4.80
CA THR A 65 -11.82 16.35 -5.83
C THR A 65 -12.15 15.19 -6.76
N VAL A 66 -11.26 14.21 -6.95
CA VAL A 66 -11.39 13.23 -8.04
C VAL A 66 -11.41 11.77 -7.59
N ARG A 67 -10.66 11.40 -6.56
CA ARG A 67 -10.62 10.02 -6.02
C ARG A 67 -10.46 10.01 -4.52
N PRO A 68 -11.31 9.27 -3.80
CA PRO A 68 -11.14 9.13 -2.37
C PRO A 68 -9.81 8.42 -2.04
N PRO A 69 -9.10 8.86 -0.99
CA PRO A 69 -7.89 8.20 -0.52
C PRO A 69 -8.23 6.92 0.27
N LEU A 70 -9.02 6.04 -0.35
CA LEU A 70 -9.62 4.89 0.29
C LEU A 70 -8.60 3.79 0.58
N SER A 71 -7.73 3.50 -0.39
CA SER A 71 -6.82 2.37 -0.36
C SER A 71 -5.36 2.83 -0.45
N PRO A 72 -4.66 3.06 0.67
CA PRO A 72 -3.25 3.47 0.66
C PRO A 72 -2.36 2.49 -0.09
N ARG A 73 -2.67 1.19 -0.02
CA ARG A 73 -1.90 0.13 -0.69
C ARG A 73 -1.82 0.29 -2.22
N ASP A 74 -2.75 1.02 -2.82
CA ASP A 74 -2.77 1.25 -4.27
C ASP A 74 -1.78 2.35 -4.70
N TYR A 75 -1.21 3.06 -3.75
CA TYR A 75 -0.32 4.20 -3.99
C TYR A 75 1.08 4.02 -3.41
N PHE A 76 1.19 3.19 -2.36
CA PHE A 76 2.39 3.06 -1.55
C PHE A 76 2.73 1.60 -1.30
N ILE A 77 4.03 1.33 -1.20
CA ILE A 77 4.51 0.08 -0.62
C ILE A 77 5.72 0.35 0.28
N VAL A 78 5.71 -0.23 1.47
CA VAL A 78 6.83 -0.18 2.42
C VAL A 78 7.62 -1.47 2.34
N ILE A 79 8.91 -1.36 2.03
CA ILE A 79 9.85 -2.49 2.01
C ILE A 79 11.13 -2.06 2.71
N GLY A 80 11.49 -2.72 3.82
CA GLY A 80 12.60 -2.32 4.64
C GLY A 80 12.41 -0.91 5.20
N GLU A 81 13.35 -0.02 4.95
CA GLU A 81 13.32 1.40 5.36
C GLU A 81 12.87 2.34 4.23
N LYS A 82 12.30 1.79 3.14
CA LYS A 82 11.87 2.58 2.00
C LYS A 82 10.36 2.54 1.80
N LEU A 83 9.82 3.71 1.47
CA LEU A 83 8.47 3.90 0.97
C LEU A 83 8.55 4.16 -0.55
N PHE A 84 8.04 3.24 -1.33
CA PHE A 84 7.93 3.38 -2.78
C PHE A 84 6.61 4.02 -3.13
N VAL A 85 6.64 5.11 -3.91
CA VAL A 85 5.47 5.92 -4.23
C VAL A 85 5.28 5.98 -5.75
N GLY A 86 4.25 5.32 -6.25
CA GLY A 86 3.91 5.33 -7.69
C GLY A 86 2.99 6.48 -8.06
N LYS A 87 2.12 6.89 -7.17
CA LYS A 87 1.16 7.96 -7.38
C LYS A 87 0.89 8.70 -6.08
N VAL A 88 0.78 10.01 -6.16
CA VAL A 88 0.35 10.85 -5.05
C VAL A 88 -1.05 11.39 -5.35
N ILE A 89 -1.95 11.23 -4.39
CA ILE A 89 -3.20 11.98 -4.33
C ILE A 89 -3.12 12.99 -3.19
N SER A 90 -3.84 14.11 -3.33
CA SER A 90 -3.71 15.27 -2.43
C SER A 90 -3.87 14.90 -0.95
N GLY A 91 -4.81 14.02 -0.63
CA GLY A 91 -5.09 13.62 0.74
C GLY A 91 -3.93 12.98 1.51
N TYR A 92 -2.90 12.45 0.83
CA TYR A 92 -1.73 11.87 1.48
C TYR A 92 -0.52 12.81 1.61
N LYS A 93 -0.59 14.02 1.04
CA LYS A 93 0.54 14.94 1.01
C LYS A 93 1.10 15.25 2.40
N ASP A 94 0.23 15.44 3.38
CA ASP A 94 0.66 15.80 4.73
C ASP A 94 1.33 14.61 5.43
N ILE A 95 0.80 13.42 5.27
CA ILE A 95 1.45 12.20 5.77
C ILE A 95 2.85 12.04 5.16
N LEU A 96 2.99 12.25 3.84
CA LEU A 96 4.28 12.14 3.16
C LEU A 96 5.30 13.18 3.60
N LYS A 97 4.86 14.39 4.02
CA LYS A 97 5.75 15.42 4.58
C LYS A 97 6.35 15.03 5.93
N GLU A 98 5.66 14.16 6.68
CA GLU A 98 6.14 13.67 7.98
C GLU A 98 7.12 12.49 7.86
N ILE A 99 7.35 11.98 6.66
CA ILE A 99 8.32 10.91 6.39
C ILE A 99 9.65 11.53 5.95
N ASP A 100 10.77 10.98 6.42
CA ASP A 100 12.09 11.38 5.95
C ASP A 100 12.18 11.20 4.42
N ARG A 101 12.52 12.27 3.71
CA ARG A 101 12.61 12.28 2.24
C ARG A 101 13.63 11.27 1.72
N ASN A 102 14.67 10.97 2.50
CA ASN A 102 15.67 9.97 2.15
C ASN A 102 15.10 8.55 2.15
N ASN A 103 13.97 8.34 2.82
CA ASN A 103 13.27 7.05 2.85
C ASN A 103 12.17 6.93 1.79
N ILE A 104 11.96 7.96 0.97
CA ILE A 104 10.94 7.93 -0.10
C ILE A 104 11.61 7.72 -1.45
N GLU A 105 11.19 6.69 -2.17
CA GLU A 105 11.54 6.46 -3.57
C GLU A 105 10.35 6.75 -4.50
N TRP A 106 10.56 7.68 -5.43
CA TRP A 106 9.52 8.17 -6.32
C TRP A 106 9.54 7.45 -7.68
N TYR A 107 8.36 6.95 -8.07
CA TYR A 107 8.09 6.27 -9.33
C TYR A 107 6.85 6.85 -10.00
N LEU A 108 6.72 8.17 -10.00
CA LEU A 108 5.54 8.88 -10.47
C LEU A 108 5.17 8.50 -11.90
N GLY A 109 3.88 8.33 -12.14
CA GLY A 109 3.35 7.89 -13.44
C GLY A 109 3.35 6.38 -13.64
N ASN A 110 3.87 5.60 -12.68
CA ASN A 110 3.85 4.14 -12.75
C ASN A 110 2.87 3.57 -11.72
N VAL A 111 2.21 2.49 -12.07
CA VAL A 111 1.33 1.75 -11.16
C VAL A 111 2.19 0.84 -10.28
N ILE A 112 2.67 1.40 -9.17
CA ILE A 112 3.40 0.68 -8.13
C ILE A 112 2.48 0.60 -6.92
N SER A 113 2.06 -0.60 -6.59
CA SER A 113 1.07 -0.89 -5.57
C SER A 113 1.54 -2.05 -4.71
N SER A 114 1.29 -1.99 -3.42
CA SER A 114 1.57 -3.11 -2.53
C SER A 114 0.71 -4.33 -2.86
N GLY A 115 -0.44 -4.14 -3.49
CA GLY A 115 -1.27 -5.23 -3.98
C GLY A 115 -0.60 -6.09 -5.05
N ASN A 116 0.36 -5.53 -5.79
CA ASN A 116 1.11 -6.27 -6.82
C ASN A 116 2.35 -6.99 -6.28
N MET A 117 2.67 -6.83 -5.01
CA MET A 117 3.88 -7.40 -4.41
C MET A 117 3.55 -8.16 -3.13
N VAL A 118 4.05 -9.38 -3.03
CA VAL A 118 4.02 -10.16 -1.79
C VAL A 118 5.45 -10.43 -1.34
N ARG A 119 5.75 -10.07 -0.11
CA ARG A 119 7.07 -10.27 0.50
C ARG A 119 7.08 -11.54 1.35
N CYS A 120 8.04 -12.41 1.08
CA CYS A 120 8.32 -13.64 1.82
C CYS A 120 9.77 -13.63 2.31
N GLY A 121 10.01 -13.14 3.53
CA GLY A 121 11.37 -12.94 4.03
C GLY A 121 12.15 -11.98 3.14
N ASN A 122 13.26 -12.43 2.57
CA ASN A 122 14.06 -11.67 1.62
C ASN A 122 13.66 -11.90 0.14
N HIS A 123 12.52 -12.55 -0.12
CA HIS A 123 11.99 -12.73 -1.46
C HIS A 123 10.80 -11.82 -1.69
N ILE A 124 10.71 -11.25 -2.87
CA ILE A 124 9.58 -10.44 -3.32
C ILE A 124 9.03 -11.06 -4.59
N HIS A 125 7.76 -11.42 -4.57
CA HIS A 125 7.01 -11.82 -5.74
C HIS A 125 6.28 -10.58 -6.25
N TRP A 126 6.59 -10.15 -7.45
CA TRP A 126 6.06 -8.94 -8.07
C TRP A 126 5.34 -9.26 -9.37
N ASP A 127 4.03 -9.04 -9.41
CA ASP A 127 3.31 -9.00 -10.68
C ASP A 127 3.46 -7.61 -11.28
N VAL A 128 4.31 -7.53 -12.31
CA VAL A 128 4.65 -6.25 -12.95
C VAL A 128 3.48 -5.81 -13.83
N ASN A 129 2.76 -4.80 -13.37
CA ASN A 129 1.65 -4.22 -14.11
C ASN A 129 2.12 -3.66 -15.47
N LYS A 130 1.28 -3.80 -16.52
CA LYS A 130 1.56 -3.27 -17.87
C LYS A 130 1.80 -1.75 -17.92
N GLN A 131 1.32 -1.02 -16.90
CA GLN A 131 1.51 0.43 -16.77
C GLN A 131 2.82 0.82 -16.06
N VAL A 132 3.63 -0.15 -15.65
CA VAL A 132 4.98 0.11 -15.14
C VAL A 132 5.94 0.23 -16.31
N SER A 133 6.61 1.38 -16.45
CA SER A 133 7.60 1.56 -17.51
C SER A 133 8.82 0.64 -17.28
N LYS A 134 9.51 0.31 -18.38
CA LYS A 134 10.70 -0.54 -18.31
C LYS A 134 11.79 0.06 -17.41
N GLU A 135 11.96 1.37 -17.48
CA GLU A 135 12.91 2.13 -16.66
C GLU A 135 12.55 2.06 -15.17
N ALA A 136 11.26 2.24 -14.84
CA ALA A 136 10.77 2.13 -13.45
C ALA A 136 10.93 0.71 -12.92
N GLU A 137 10.63 -0.31 -13.73
CA GLU A 137 10.85 -1.71 -13.38
C GLU A 137 12.32 -1.99 -13.06
N ILE A 138 13.24 -1.57 -13.94
CA ILE A 138 14.68 -1.76 -13.74
C ILE A 138 15.17 -1.02 -12.50
N LYS A 139 14.78 0.25 -12.34
CA LYS A 139 15.15 1.07 -11.19
C LYS A 139 14.71 0.43 -9.89
N MET A 140 13.44 0.01 -9.80
CA MET A 140 12.89 -0.59 -8.60
C MET A 140 13.53 -1.95 -8.30
N THR A 141 13.77 -2.77 -9.32
CA THR A 141 14.48 -4.04 -9.14
C THR A 141 15.87 -3.82 -8.54
N LYS A 142 16.65 -2.91 -9.12
CA LYS A 142 18.00 -2.58 -8.61
C LYS A 142 17.96 -2.04 -7.18
N SER A 143 16.99 -1.19 -6.86
CA SER A 143 16.82 -0.68 -5.50
C SER A 143 16.53 -1.82 -4.51
N LEU A 144 15.59 -2.69 -4.82
CA LEU A 144 15.24 -3.82 -3.95
C LEU A 144 16.41 -4.81 -3.80
N GLU A 145 17.10 -5.13 -4.89
CA GLU A 145 18.28 -6.01 -4.87
C GLU A 145 19.44 -5.43 -4.05
N SER A 146 19.66 -4.11 -4.10
CA SER A 146 20.67 -3.42 -3.28
C SER A 146 20.37 -3.50 -1.78
N HIS A 147 19.12 -3.73 -1.40
CA HIS A 147 18.68 -3.96 -0.02
C HIS A 147 18.61 -5.46 0.35
N GLY A 148 19.14 -6.35 -0.50
CA GLY A 148 19.26 -7.78 -0.23
C GLY A 148 18.03 -8.61 -0.58
N TYR A 149 17.06 -8.05 -1.31
CA TYR A 149 15.89 -8.81 -1.76
C TYR A 149 16.14 -9.55 -3.07
N LYS A 150 15.57 -10.73 -3.18
CA LYS A 150 15.49 -11.52 -4.42
C LYS A 150 14.11 -11.29 -5.05
N ILE A 151 14.07 -10.92 -6.33
CA ILE A 151 12.83 -10.52 -7.00
C ILE A 151 12.41 -11.58 -8.01
N TYR A 152 11.18 -12.08 -7.84
CA TYR A 152 10.52 -12.97 -8.78
C TYR A 152 9.40 -12.18 -9.47
N LYS A 153 9.44 -12.13 -10.79
CA LYS A 153 8.52 -11.30 -11.58
C LYS A 153 7.56 -12.18 -12.38
N THR A 154 6.30 -11.76 -12.36
CA THR A 154 5.24 -12.27 -13.23
C THR A 154 4.58 -11.11 -13.98
N ARG A 155 3.72 -11.41 -14.94
CA ARG A 155 2.99 -10.39 -15.73
C ARG A 155 1.57 -10.86 -16.04
N HIS A 156 0.90 -11.37 -15.03
CA HIS A 156 -0.49 -11.84 -15.17
C HIS A 156 -1.51 -10.69 -15.11
N GLY A 157 -1.14 -9.57 -14.51
CA GLY A 157 -2.02 -8.42 -14.33
C GLY A 157 -2.92 -8.53 -13.11
N TRP A 158 -2.56 -9.38 -12.15
CA TRP A 158 -3.31 -9.61 -10.92
C TRP A 158 -2.71 -8.85 -9.74
N HIS A 159 -3.55 -8.57 -8.74
CA HIS A 159 -3.06 -8.20 -7.42
C HIS A 159 -2.58 -9.46 -6.71
N MET A 160 -1.29 -9.57 -6.47
CA MET A 160 -0.67 -10.77 -5.86
C MET A 160 -1.22 -11.06 -4.46
N ASP A 161 -1.56 -10.03 -3.69
CA ASP A 161 -2.16 -10.18 -2.37
C ASP A 161 -3.59 -10.75 -2.40
N GLY A 162 -4.27 -10.69 -3.54
CA GLY A 162 -5.54 -11.37 -3.80
C GLY A 162 -5.35 -12.84 -4.22
N VAL A 163 -4.13 -13.24 -4.60
CA VAL A 163 -3.81 -14.62 -5.01
C VAL A 163 -3.30 -15.44 -3.84
N TYR A 164 -2.38 -14.89 -3.06
CA TYR A 164 -1.91 -15.52 -1.84
C TYR A 164 -1.42 -14.51 -0.80
N SER A 165 -1.47 -14.92 0.45
CA SER A 165 -0.99 -14.16 1.61
C SER A 165 -0.13 -15.04 2.51
N ILE A 166 0.93 -14.46 3.05
CA ILE A 166 1.82 -15.15 3.97
C ILE A 166 1.40 -14.79 5.40
N LEU A 167 0.99 -15.78 6.17
CA LEU A 167 0.53 -15.59 7.55
C LEU A 167 1.68 -15.64 8.55
N GLN A 168 2.62 -16.55 8.33
CA GLN A 168 3.81 -16.75 9.16
C GLN A 168 4.84 -17.56 8.39
N PRO A 169 6.09 -17.70 8.87
CA PRO A 169 7.07 -18.58 8.24
C PRO A 169 6.52 -19.98 8.00
N GLY A 170 6.54 -20.42 6.74
CA GLY A 170 6.06 -21.75 6.34
C GLY A 170 4.55 -21.89 6.14
N VAL A 171 3.76 -20.82 6.36
CA VAL A 171 2.29 -20.86 6.19
C VAL A 171 1.83 -19.81 5.19
N ILE A 172 1.24 -20.25 4.10
CA ILE A 172 0.68 -19.44 3.03
C ILE A 172 -0.80 -19.79 2.88
N VAL A 173 -1.65 -18.79 2.77
CA VAL A 173 -3.03 -18.92 2.31
C VAL A 173 -3.08 -18.49 0.85
N ALA A 174 -3.61 -19.35 -0.01
CA ALA A 174 -3.75 -19.08 -1.44
C ALA A 174 -5.20 -19.33 -1.89
N THR A 175 -5.59 -18.67 -2.97
CA THR A 175 -6.87 -18.98 -3.64
C THR A 175 -6.78 -20.36 -4.30
N HIS A 176 -7.94 -21.02 -4.41
CA HIS A 176 -8.03 -22.36 -5.03
C HIS A 176 -7.65 -22.36 -6.51
N ASP A 177 -7.95 -21.25 -7.20
CA ASP A 177 -7.73 -21.07 -8.63
C ASP A 177 -6.46 -20.23 -8.86
N LEU A 178 -5.30 -20.85 -8.65
CA LEU A 178 -4.04 -20.26 -9.12
C LEU A 178 -4.01 -20.37 -10.65
N PRO A 179 -3.73 -19.26 -11.36
CA PRO A 179 -3.57 -19.26 -12.82
C PRO A 179 -2.34 -20.09 -13.25
#